data_e248d29b065ce6de09d7abde9991dd45
#
_entry.id   e248d29b065ce6de09d7abde9991dd45
#
_cell.length_a   1.000
_cell.length_b   1.000
_cell.length_c   1.000
_cell.angle_alpha   90.00
_cell.angle_beta   90.00
_cell.angle_gamma   90.00
#
_symmetry.space_group_name_H-M   'P 1'
#
loop_
_entity.id
_entity.type
_entity.pdbx_description
1 polymer ?
#
loop_
_entity_poly.entity_id
_entity_poly.type
_entity_poly.pdbx_seq_one_letter_code
_entity_poly.pdbx_strand_id
1 'polypeptide(L)'
;MTRRSADAVIIGSGLNSLVCAYCLVQNGWSVTILEQAATAGGAVKTQALTVDGFAHDWAAMNLSLFAGSPFFQEHNADLISFGLEFSPAKHCFASVFSENRWLGISHDTAVNKARIAAFSLRDAETWQTLTDAFPSEAEHLFGLLGAPMKIRAFTSIAWKALRKKGIAGTQDFARFLAQSPRVWLEETFDSPEIQATLGAWGMHLDFAPDIAGGAVFPYLEAMTNQSFGMILGKGGAQTIVTALSAAIEAKGGQILCGHSVDQILQQDGRATGVVVEGATIHANRAVIANVAPSAMLRLTGGSGQAHYDKSMTHFRHAPGTMMIHLALSDLPDWSASKDLRDFAYVHIAPSLDQMARSYQQASAGFLPQEPVVVVGQPTAVDPSRAPHSQHILWIQVRMVPGQIKADAAGQIAATDWAQAAAPFADRVLDLIEAHAPGLRSKILGQRIVTPVELEYDNPNLVGGDQVCGSHHLSQNFLFRPARGYADGTTPIQNLYHTGAAVWPGAGTGAGSGYQLGRKLTRA
;
A
#
# COMPACT_ATOMS: atom_id res chain seq x y z
N MET A 1 21.65 10.62 25.36
CA MET A 1 21.05 9.79 26.47
C MET A 1 19.61 9.49 26.11
N THR A 2 19.26 8.22 26.03
CA THR A 2 17.89 7.77 25.78
C THR A 2 16.99 8.20 26.95
N ARG A 3 15.87 8.85 26.66
CA ARG A 3 14.86 9.16 27.70
C ARG A 3 14.40 7.87 28.36
N ARG A 4 14.45 7.79 29.68
CA ARG A 4 13.92 6.63 30.43
C ARG A 4 12.38 6.65 30.55
N SER A 5 11.72 7.75 30.16
CA SER A 5 10.27 7.89 30.15
C SER A 5 9.81 8.90 29.10
N ALA A 6 8.64 8.67 28.52
CA ALA A 6 7.95 9.58 27.61
C ALA A 6 6.42 9.50 27.84
N ASP A 7 5.66 10.47 27.37
CA ASP A 7 4.19 10.35 27.38
C ASP A 7 3.73 9.23 26.48
N ALA A 8 4.32 9.11 25.29
CA ALA A 8 4.07 7.99 24.42
C ALA A 8 5.37 7.29 24.01
N VAL A 9 5.37 5.95 24.09
CA VAL A 9 6.41 5.10 23.50
C VAL A 9 5.78 4.37 22.32
N ILE A 10 6.39 4.52 21.13
CA ILE A 10 5.87 3.97 19.86
C ILE A 10 6.82 2.90 19.35
N ILE A 11 6.29 1.72 19.05
CA ILE A 11 7.03 0.56 18.53
C ILE A 11 6.89 0.52 17.00
N GLY A 12 8.03 0.62 16.30
CA GLY A 12 8.12 0.72 14.85
C GLY A 12 7.94 2.14 14.34
N SER A 13 8.73 2.53 13.33
CA SER A 13 8.74 3.86 12.71
C SER A 13 8.06 3.90 11.33
N GLY A 14 7.20 2.94 11.01
CA GLY A 14 6.42 2.98 9.78
C GLY A 14 5.54 4.24 9.69
N LEU A 15 5.10 4.60 8.49
CA LEU A 15 4.42 5.87 8.21
C LEU A 15 3.24 6.18 9.16
N ASN A 16 2.46 5.16 9.54
CA ASN A 16 1.37 5.34 10.53
C ASN A 16 1.89 5.79 11.90
N SER A 17 3.04 5.26 12.33
CA SER A 17 3.70 5.69 13.58
C SER A 17 4.17 7.13 13.52
N LEU A 18 4.82 7.50 12.41
CA LEU A 18 5.34 8.85 12.21
C LEU A 18 4.20 9.87 12.20
N VAL A 19 3.11 9.59 11.50
CA VAL A 19 1.93 10.47 11.48
C VAL A 19 1.28 10.55 12.86
N CYS A 20 1.14 9.44 13.59
CA CYS A 20 0.63 9.45 14.96
C CYS A 20 1.54 10.28 15.87
N ALA A 21 2.85 10.03 15.84
CA ALA A 21 3.86 10.76 16.62
C ALA A 21 3.81 12.26 16.35
N TYR A 22 3.74 12.64 15.07
CA TYR A 22 3.60 14.05 14.67
C TYR A 22 2.38 14.69 15.33
N CYS A 23 1.20 14.06 15.27
CA CYS A 23 0.00 14.55 15.94
C CYS A 23 0.21 14.73 17.45
N LEU A 24 0.90 13.79 18.11
CA LEU A 24 1.16 13.84 19.55
C LEU A 24 2.11 14.97 19.93
N VAL A 25 3.26 15.11 19.22
CA VAL A 25 4.24 16.17 19.53
C VAL A 25 3.67 17.58 19.24
N GLN A 26 2.81 17.72 18.22
CA GLN A 26 2.08 18.96 17.95
C GLN A 26 1.16 19.38 19.12
N ASN A 27 0.74 18.41 19.95
CA ASN A 27 -0.09 18.63 21.14
C ASN A 27 0.71 18.55 22.45
N GLY A 28 2.03 18.73 22.40
CA GLY A 28 2.89 18.86 23.57
C GLY A 28 3.25 17.55 24.28
N TRP A 29 2.98 16.38 23.68
CA TRP A 29 3.41 15.11 24.25
C TRP A 29 4.90 14.90 24.01
N SER A 30 5.58 14.36 25.00
CA SER A 30 6.90 13.78 24.78
C SER A 30 6.74 12.39 24.13
N VAL A 31 7.44 12.17 22.99
CA VAL A 31 7.32 10.93 22.22
C VAL A 31 8.70 10.31 22.01
N THR A 32 8.79 8.99 22.17
CA THR A 32 9.95 8.17 21.79
C THR A 32 9.47 7.07 20.86
N ILE A 33 10.03 7.03 19.64
CA ILE A 33 9.81 5.97 18.65
C ILE A 33 11.01 5.03 18.68
N LEU A 34 10.74 3.73 18.72
CA LEU A 34 11.73 2.66 18.71
C LEU A 34 11.60 1.87 17.41
N GLU A 35 12.67 1.84 16.64
CA GLU A 35 12.72 1.16 15.34
C GLU A 35 13.85 0.13 15.35
N GLN A 36 13.55 -1.11 14.99
CA GLN A 36 14.57 -2.17 14.92
C GLN A 36 15.53 -2.03 13.74
N ALA A 37 15.04 -1.47 12.61
CA ALA A 37 15.87 -1.24 11.43
C ALA A 37 16.84 -0.07 11.66
N ALA A 38 17.92 -0.01 10.86
CA ALA A 38 18.89 1.07 10.92
C ALA A 38 18.35 2.42 10.46
N THR A 39 17.21 2.43 9.76
CA THR A 39 16.55 3.65 9.24
C THR A 39 15.06 3.61 9.49
N ALA A 40 14.46 4.79 9.71
CA ALA A 40 13.02 4.94 9.85
C ALA A 40 12.28 4.80 8.51
N GLY A 41 10.95 4.48 8.58
CA GLY A 41 10.05 4.51 7.44
C GLY A 41 9.32 3.20 7.14
N GLY A 42 9.76 2.09 7.69
CA GLY A 42 9.16 0.77 7.42
C GLY A 42 9.26 0.40 5.94
N ALA A 43 8.13 0.25 5.25
CA ALA A 43 8.08 -0.07 3.81
C ALA A 43 8.27 1.17 2.90
N VAL A 44 8.32 2.38 3.46
CA VAL A 44 8.54 3.64 2.72
C VAL A 44 9.99 4.03 2.86
N LYS A 45 10.82 3.52 1.95
CA LYS A 45 12.27 3.74 1.91
C LYS A 45 12.72 3.95 0.47
N THR A 46 13.78 4.75 0.29
CA THR A 46 14.49 4.90 -1.00
C THR A 46 15.96 4.63 -0.77
N GLN A 47 16.56 3.77 -1.59
CA GLN A 47 17.93 3.28 -1.41
C GLN A 47 18.65 3.08 -2.74
N ALA A 48 19.99 3.11 -2.73
CA ALA A 48 20.81 2.65 -3.85
C ALA A 48 20.87 1.11 -3.82
N LEU A 49 19.94 0.45 -4.54
CA LEU A 49 19.78 -1.01 -4.51
C LEU A 49 20.56 -1.75 -5.60
N THR A 50 20.93 -1.07 -6.68
CA THR A 50 21.56 -1.67 -7.86
C THR A 50 22.96 -1.11 -8.06
N VAL A 51 23.08 0.04 -8.69
CA VAL A 51 24.33 0.75 -8.99
C VAL A 51 24.29 2.10 -8.27
N ASP A 52 25.44 2.61 -7.88
CA ASP A 52 25.56 3.93 -7.25
C ASP A 52 24.96 5.03 -8.13
N GLY A 53 24.24 5.96 -7.51
CA GLY A 53 23.56 7.05 -8.20
C GLY A 53 22.13 6.73 -8.65
N PHE A 54 21.66 5.49 -8.47
CA PHE A 54 20.28 5.10 -8.77
C PHE A 54 19.45 4.95 -7.48
N ALA A 55 18.45 5.81 -7.28
CA ALA A 55 17.60 5.85 -6.10
C ALA A 55 16.31 5.06 -6.29
N HIS A 56 16.25 3.85 -5.75
CA HIS A 56 15.11 2.94 -5.85
C HIS A 56 14.20 3.01 -4.63
N ASP A 57 12.89 3.09 -4.85
CA ASP A 57 11.92 2.88 -3.80
C ASP A 57 11.82 1.38 -3.45
N TRP A 58 12.05 1.04 -2.19
CA TRP A 58 12.08 -0.34 -1.71
C TRP A 58 10.79 -1.10 -1.97
N ALA A 59 9.64 -0.52 -1.56
CA ALA A 59 8.33 -1.12 -1.74
C ALA A 59 7.27 -0.10 -2.19
N ALA A 60 7.09 1.00 -1.50
CA ALA A 60 6.10 2.02 -1.84
C ALA A 60 6.69 3.06 -2.81
N MET A 61 6.08 3.25 -3.98
CA MET A 61 6.45 4.27 -4.97
C MET A 61 5.37 5.34 -5.10
N ASN A 62 4.09 4.95 -5.15
CA ASN A 62 2.95 5.85 -5.28
C ASN A 62 2.59 6.48 -3.94
N LEU A 63 2.63 7.81 -3.85
CA LEU A 63 2.32 8.61 -2.66
C LEU A 63 0.99 9.38 -2.79
N SER A 64 0.18 9.09 -3.79
CA SER A 64 -1.11 9.80 -4.03
C SER A 64 -2.03 9.74 -2.81
N LEU A 65 -2.09 8.58 -2.13
CA LEU A 65 -2.89 8.44 -0.90
C LEU A 65 -2.38 9.34 0.25
N PHE A 66 -1.07 9.59 0.34
CA PHE A 66 -0.54 10.53 1.32
C PHE A 66 -0.87 11.97 0.94
N ALA A 67 -0.61 12.36 -0.30
CA ALA A 67 -0.87 13.71 -0.80
C ALA A 67 -2.37 14.08 -0.74
N GLY A 68 -3.26 13.11 -0.97
CA GLY A 68 -4.72 13.26 -0.85
C GLY A 68 -5.27 13.07 0.58
N SER A 69 -4.45 12.68 1.55
CA SER A 69 -4.91 12.36 2.90
C SER A 69 -5.38 13.60 3.68
N PRO A 70 -6.40 13.47 4.55
CA PRO A 70 -6.79 14.55 5.45
C PRO A 70 -5.64 15.04 6.33
N PHE A 71 -4.72 14.17 6.69
CA PHE A 71 -3.51 14.53 7.43
C PHE A 71 -2.65 15.52 6.65
N PHE A 72 -2.32 15.21 5.41
CA PHE A 72 -1.50 16.09 4.58
C PHE A 72 -2.22 17.40 4.28
N GLN A 73 -3.53 17.37 4.00
CA GLN A 73 -4.30 18.60 3.78
C GLN A 73 -4.26 19.55 4.99
N GLU A 74 -4.25 19.03 6.22
CA GLU A 74 -4.18 19.82 7.45
C GLU A 74 -2.76 20.34 7.75
N HIS A 75 -1.71 19.60 7.36
CA HIS A 75 -0.33 19.84 7.79
C HIS A 75 0.67 20.07 6.66
N ASN A 76 0.21 20.28 5.42
CA ASN A 76 1.08 20.37 4.24
C ASN A 76 2.14 21.48 4.35
N ALA A 77 1.75 22.68 4.81
CA ALA A 77 2.66 23.83 4.91
C ALA A 77 3.83 23.55 5.87
N ASP A 78 3.55 22.88 7.00
CA ASP A 78 4.57 22.50 7.97
C ASP A 78 5.53 21.45 7.36
N LEU A 79 4.99 20.36 6.76
CA LEU A 79 5.80 19.30 6.16
C LEU A 79 6.65 19.80 4.98
N ILE A 80 6.13 20.70 4.15
CA ILE A 80 6.87 21.33 3.06
C ILE A 80 8.04 22.17 3.64
N SER A 81 7.85 22.84 4.76
CA SER A 81 8.92 23.58 5.43
C SER A 81 10.05 22.68 5.95
N PHE A 82 9.77 21.39 6.18
CA PHE A 82 10.73 20.34 6.51
C PHE A 82 11.24 19.56 5.28
N GLY A 83 11.04 20.08 4.08
CA GLY A 83 11.63 19.55 2.85
C GLY A 83 10.80 18.50 2.13
N LEU A 84 9.51 18.33 2.46
CA LEU A 84 8.63 17.47 1.68
C LEU A 84 8.41 18.04 0.28
N GLU A 85 8.79 17.27 -0.73
CA GLU A 85 8.61 17.64 -2.13
C GLU A 85 8.01 16.48 -2.92
N PHE A 86 7.07 16.79 -3.83
CA PHE A 86 6.41 15.82 -4.69
C PHE A 86 6.72 16.04 -6.17
N SER A 87 6.68 14.97 -6.92
CA SER A 87 6.74 14.94 -8.38
C SER A 87 5.43 14.41 -8.94
N PRO A 88 4.54 15.26 -9.48
CA PRO A 88 3.26 14.83 -10.05
C PRO A 88 3.46 14.18 -11.43
N ALA A 89 2.84 13.02 -11.64
CA ALA A 89 2.79 12.33 -12.91
C ALA A 89 1.52 12.68 -13.68
N LYS A 90 1.67 13.19 -14.90
CA LYS A 90 0.55 13.48 -15.81
C LYS A 90 -0.01 12.21 -16.43
N HIS A 91 0.87 11.26 -16.76
CA HIS A 91 0.54 9.94 -17.31
C HIS A 91 0.63 8.93 -16.16
N CYS A 92 -0.53 8.54 -15.63
CA CYS A 92 -0.60 7.82 -14.36
C CYS A 92 -0.26 6.34 -14.53
N PHE A 93 -1.07 5.62 -15.27
CA PHE A 93 -0.87 4.19 -15.51
C PHE A 93 -1.40 3.76 -16.87
N ALA A 94 -0.82 2.69 -17.39
CA ALA A 94 -1.25 2.05 -18.63
C ALA A 94 -1.24 0.53 -18.46
N SER A 95 -1.90 -0.17 -19.37
CA SER A 95 -1.78 -1.62 -19.55
C SER A 95 -1.39 -1.93 -20.98
N VAL A 96 -0.56 -2.94 -21.16
CA VAL A 96 -0.19 -3.48 -22.47
C VAL A 96 -0.84 -4.83 -22.68
N PHE A 97 -1.22 -5.10 -23.93
CA PHE A 97 -1.93 -6.30 -24.37
C PHE A 97 -1.20 -6.94 -25.56
N SER A 98 -1.65 -8.13 -25.95
CA SER A 98 -1.21 -8.76 -27.20
C SER A 98 -1.48 -7.86 -28.43
N GLU A 99 -0.83 -8.17 -29.55
CA GLU A 99 -1.02 -7.45 -30.83
C GLU A 99 -0.70 -5.95 -30.74
N ASN A 100 0.26 -5.57 -29.90
CA ASN A 100 0.67 -4.19 -29.67
C ASN A 100 -0.47 -3.24 -29.30
N ARG A 101 -1.51 -3.73 -28.63
CA ARG A 101 -2.58 -2.91 -28.06
C ARG A 101 -2.19 -2.42 -26.68
N TRP A 102 -2.67 -1.24 -26.32
CA TRP A 102 -2.45 -0.67 -25.00
C TRP A 102 -3.57 0.32 -24.65
N LEU A 103 -3.79 0.51 -23.37
CA LEU A 103 -4.71 1.52 -22.82
C LEU A 103 -4.02 2.26 -21.68
N GLY A 104 -4.02 3.59 -21.73
CA GLY A 104 -3.40 4.41 -20.69
C GLY A 104 -4.37 5.47 -20.14
N ILE A 105 -4.31 5.66 -18.83
CA ILE A 105 -5.08 6.64 -18.09
C ILE A 105 -4.14 7.76 -17.63
N SER A 106 -4.48 8.98 -18.00
CA SER A 106 -3.81 10.21 -17.61
C SER A 106 -4.77 11.11 -16.83
N HIS A 107 -4.28 12.26 -16.38
CA HIS A 107 -5.13 13.28 -15.74
C HIS A 107 -6.05 14.00 -16.75
N ASP A 108 -5.84 13.85 -18.05
CA ASP A 108 -6.61 14.50 -19.11
C ASP A 108 -7.82 13.63 -19.51
N THR A 109 -9.03 14.09 -19.18
CA THR A 109 -10.29 13.38 -19.48
C THR A 109 -10.53 13.21 -20.97
N ALA A 110 -10.21 14.21 -21.80
CA ALA A 110 -10.44 14.15 -23.24
C ALA A 110 -9.52 13.10 -23.89
N VAL A 111 -8.26 13.06 -23.46
CA VAL A 111 -7.29 12.07 -23.93
C VAL A 111 -7.73 10.65 -23.51
N ASN A 112 -8.15 10.46 -22.28
CA ASN A 112 -8.63 9.15 -21.80
C ASN A 112 -9.87 8.70 -22.58
N LYS A 113 -10.84 9.61 -22.76
CA LYS A 113 -12.05 9.31 -23.54
C LYS A 113 -11.72 8.90 -24.97
N ALA A 114 -10.79 9.59 -25.64
CA ALA A 114 -10.36 9.25 -26.98
C ALA A 114 -9.66 7.88 -27.05
N ARG A 115 -8.79 7.56 -26.08
CA ARG A 115 -8.14 6.24 -25.99
C ARG A 115 -9.14 5.11 -25.76
N ILE A 116 -10.10 5.31 -24.86
CA ILE A 116 -11.14 4.32 -24.56
C ILE A 116 -12.07 4.14 -25.77
N ALA A 117 -12.43 5.22 -26.47
CA ALA A 117 -13.27 5.17 -27.67
C ALA A 117 -12.67 4.33 -28.80
N ALA A 118 -11.36 4.16 -28.85
CA ALA A 118 -10.69 3.28 -29.82
C ALA A 118 -11.02 1.79 -29.58
N PHE A 119 -11.48 1.43 -28.37
CA PHE A 119 -11.92 0.09 -28.02
C PHE A 119 -13.46 -0.01 -28.03
N SER A 120 -14.14 0.95 -27.38
CA SER A 120 -15.60 1.00 -27.27
C SER A 120 -16.10 2.43 -27.09
N LEU A 121 -16.98 2.88 -27.99
CA LEU A 121 -17.63 4.19 -27.85
C LEU A 121 -18.54 4.25 -26.63
N ARG A 122 -19.26 3.17 -26.32
CA ARG A 122 -20.08 3.06 -25.11
C ARG A 122 -19.24 3.21 -23.85
N ASP A 123 -18.08 2.55 -23.79
CA ASP A 123 -17.19 2.63 -22.62
C ASP A 123 -16.61 4.04 -22.44
N ALA A 124 -16.35 4.76 -23.52
CA ALA A 124 -15.91 6.15 -23.45
C ALA A 124 -17.00 7.08 -22.86
N GLU A 125 -18.28 6.83 -23.15
CA GLU A 125 -19.39 7.55 -22.55
C GLU A 125 -19.60 7.15 -21.09
N THR A 126 -19.46 5.86 -20.78
CA THR A 126 -19.49 5.34 -19.41
C THR A 126 -18.37 5.96 -18.56
N TRP A 127 -17.16 6.05 -19.11
CA TRP A 127 -16.02 6.71 -18.43
C TRP A 127 -16.33 8.16 -18.08
N GLN A 128 -16.91 8.92 -19.04
CA GLN A 128 -17.31 10.30 -18.80
C GLN A 128 -18.34 10.39 -17.67
N THR A 129 -19.35 9.51 -17.71
CA THR A 129 -20.41 9.46 -16.68
C THR A 129 -19.82 9.19 -15.28
N LEU A 130 -18.88 8.24 -15.17
CA LEU A 130 -18.23 7.93 -13.90
C LEU A 130 -17.36 9.10 -13.42
N THR A 131 -16.67 9.77 -14.34
CA THR A 131 -15.83 10.94 -14.02
C THR A 131 -16.68 12.09 -13.49
N ASP A 132 -17.82 12.36 -14.13
CA ASP A 132 -18.74 13.44 -13.72
C ASP A 132 -19.42 13.15 -12.38
N ALA A 133 -19.70 11.88 -12.10
CA ALA A 133 -20.31 11.44 -10.83
C ALA A 133 -19.31 11.38 -9.67
N PHE A 134 -18.02 11.23 -9.96
CA PHE A 134 -17.00 10.94 -8.95
C PHE A 134 -16.93 11.94 -7.79
N PRO A 135 -17.03 13.28 -7.97
CA PRO A 135 -16.96 14.21 -6.83
C PRO A 135 -18.04 13.94 -5.76
N SER A 136 -19.24 13.54 -6.17
CA SER A 136 -20.32 13.21 -5.24
C SER A 136 -20.16 11.83 -4.60
N GLU A 137 -19.68 10.84 -5.34
CA GLU A 137 -19.41 9.50 -4.84
C GLU A 137 -18.19 9.47 -3.90
N ALA A 138 -17.15 10.22 -4.24
CA ALA A 138 -15.92 10.36 -3.44
C ALA A 138 -16.21 10.82 -2.00
N GLU A 139 -17.17 11.74 -1.80
CA GLU A 139 -17.57 12.18 -0.46
C GLU A 139 -18.04 11.00 0.41
N HIS A 140 -18.80 10.08 -0.16
CA HIS A 140 -19.30 8.90 0.56
C HIS A 140 -18.19 7.86 0.81
N LEU A 141 -17.37 7.59 -0.21
CA LEU A 141 -16.29 6.61 -0.13
C LEU A 141 -15.16 7.07 0.80
N PHE A 142 -14.68 8.29 0.65
CA PHE A 142 -13.66 8.84 1.57
C PHE A 142 -14.21 9.07 2.96
N GLY A 143 -15.50 9.43 3.08
CA GLY A 143 -16.18 9.48 4.36
C GLY A 143 -16.23 8.13 5.07
N LEU A 144 -16.41 7.03 4.34
CA LEU A 144 -16.35 5.66 4.86
C LEU A 144 -14.91 5.28 5.26
N LEU A 145 -13.95 5.47 4.37
CA LEU A 145 -12.53 5.12 4.59
C LEU A 145 -11.88 5.96 5.71
N GLY A 146 -12.27 7.21 5.84
CA GLY A 146 -11.77 8.12 6.89
C GLY A 146 -12.47 7.98 8.25
N ALA A 147 -13.58 7.23 8.34
CA ALA A 147 -14.32 7.11 9.59
C ALA A 147 -13.66 6.10 10.55
N PRO A 148 -13.64 6.40 11.87
CA PRO A 148 -13.29 5.38 12.84
C PRO A 148 -14.35 4.27 12.82
N MET A 149 -13.94 3.01 12.61
CA MET A 149 -14.86 1.86 12.48
C MET A 149 -15.47 1.46 13.82
N LYS A 150 -16.44 2.24 14.27
CA LYS A 150 -17.34 1.93 15.39
C LYS A 150 -18.77 1.81 14.89
N ILE A 151 -19.59 1.02 15.58
CA ILE A 151 -21.00 0.81 15.20
C ILE A 151 -21.73 2.13 15.03
N ARG A 152 -21.53 3.13 15.91
CA ARG A 152 -22.14 4.45 15.81
C ARG A 152 -21.71 5.23 14.56
N ALA A 153 -20.43 5.14 14.15
CA ALA A 153 -19.95 5.78 12.94
C ALA A 153 -20.55 5.11 11.70
N PHE A 154 -20.58 3.77 11.68
CA PHE A 154 -21.19 3.00 10.61
C PHE A 154 -22.68 3.34 10.41
N THR A 155 -23.48 3.39 11.48
CA THR A 155 -24.89 3.79 11.41
C THR A 155 -25.07 5.22 10.93
N SER A 156 -24.17 6.14 11.32
CA SER A 156 -24.18 7.53 10.83
C SER A 156 -23.91 7.62 9.33
N ILE A 157 -22.96 6.82 8.81
CA ILE A 157 -22.63 6.76 7.38
C ILE A 157 -23.84 6.21 6.60
N ALA A 158 -24.39 5.08 7.06
CA ALA A 158 -25.57 4.48 6.45
C ALA A 158 -26.78 5.45 6.43
N TRP A 159 -27.00 6.20 7.50
CA TRP A 159 -28.04 7.21 7.57
C TRP A 159 -27.80 8.39 6.60
N LYS A 160 -26.57 8.86 6.47
CA LYS A 160 -26.21 9.91 5.50
C LYS A 160 -26.44 9.43 4.06
N ALA A 161 -26.03 8.20 3.75
CA ALA A 161 -26.26 7.59 2.45
C ALA A 161 -27.76 7.50 2.16
N LEU A 162 -28.57 7.03 3.11
CA LEU A 162 -30.02 6.93 2.98
C LEU A 162 -30.68 8.31 2.73
N ARG A 163 -30.23 9.36 3.43
CA ARG A 163 -30.78 10.71 3.24
C ARG A 163 -30.41 11.34 1.90
N LYS A 164 -29.21 11.08 1.38
CA LYS A 164 -28.72 11.66 0.12
C LYS A 164 -29.15 10.86 -1.11
N LYS A 165 -29.08 9.53 -1.05
CA LYS A 165 -29.30 8.62 -2.19
C LYS A 165 -30.71 8.01 -2.20
N GLY A 166 -31.50 8.14 -1.13
CA GLY A 166 -32.74 7.42 -0.92
C GLY A 166 -32.52 5.92 -0.69
N ILE A 167 -33.62 5.15 -0.63
CA ILE A 167 -33.58 3.71 -0.36
C ILE A 167 -32.88 2.97 -1.51
N ALA A 168 -33.30 3.18 -2.76
CA ALA A 168 -32.75 2.49 -3.93
C ALA A 168 -31.25 2.78 -4.10
N GLY A 169 -30.86 4.06 -4.10
CA GLY A 169 -29.43 4.42 -4.23
C GLY A 169 -28.57 3.95 -3.06
N THR A 170 -29.13 3.76 -1.86
CA THR A 170 -28.40 3.14 -0.74
C THR A 170 -28.23 1.64 -0.95
N GLN A 171 -29.23 0.96 -1.51
CA GLN A 171 -29.12 -0.45 -1.88
C GLN A 171 -28.09 -0.66 -2.99
N ASP A 172 -28.07 0.18 -4.03
CA ASP A 172 -27.08 0.14 -5.11
C ASP A 172 -25.67 0.38 -4.57
N PHE A 173 -25.50 1.35 -3.67
CA PHE A 173 -24.22 1.60 -3.01
C PHE A 173 -23.75 0.41 -2.14
N ALA A 174 -24.65 -0.20 -1.37
CA ALA A 174 -24.34 -1.39 -0.59
C ALA A 174 -23.96 -2.59 -1.48
N ARG A 175 -24.68 -2.76 -2.62
CA ARG A 175 -24.34 -3.77 -3.62
C ARG A 175 -22.94 -3.53 -4.19
N PHE A 176 -22.62 -2.30 -4.59
CA PHE A 176 -21.30 -1.93 -5.09
C PHE A 176 -20.19 -2.24 -4.08
N LEU A 177 -20.39 -1.91 -2.79
CA LEU A 177 -19.43 -2.22 -1.74
C LEU A 177 -19.22 -3.73 -1.54
N ALA A 178 -20.18 -4.57 -1.92
CA ALA A 178 -20.11 -6.02 -1.79
C ALA A 178 -19.62 -6.73 -3.07
N GLN A 179 -19.69 -6.07 -4.23
CA GLN A 179 -19.31 -6.66 -5.52
C GLN A 179 -17.83 -7.01 -5.59
N SER A 180 -17.52 -8.05 -6.38
CA SER A 180 -16.15 -8.31 -6.81
C SER A 180 -15.73 -7.34 -7.93
N PRO A 181 -14.43 -7.13 -8.14
CA PRO A 181 -13.94 -6.36 -9.29
C PRO A 181 -14.52 -6.84 -10.62
N ARG A 182 -14.56 -8.15 -10.88
CA ARG A 182 -15.09 -8.74 -12.11
C ARG A 182 -16.54 -8.34 -12.34
N VAL A 183 -17.41 -8.59 -11.37
CA VAL A 183 -18.84 -8.31 -11.51
C VAL A 183 -19.08 -6.84 -11.81
N TRP A 184 -18.43 -5.94 -11.10
CA TRP A 184 -18.56 -4.51 -11.35
C TRP A 184 -18.02 -4.10 -12.72
N LEU A 185 -16.86 -4.60 -13.13
CA LEU A 185 -16.21 -4.24 -14.39
C LEU A 185 -16.98 -4.76 -15.61
N GLU A 186 -17.45 -6.01 -15.58
CA GLU A 186 -18.24 -6.62 -16.66
C GLU A 186 -19.65 -6.00 -16.79
N GLU A 187 -20.26 -5.56 -15.68
CA GLU A 187 -21.54 -4.81 -15.72
C GLU A 187 -21.35 -3.36 -16.22
N THR A 188 -20.18 -2.79 -16.06
CA THR A 188 -19.91 -1.37 -16.34
C THR A 188 -19.35 -1.16 -17.75
N PHE A 189 -18.42 -2.00 -18.21
CA PHE A 189 -17.67 -1.85 -19.45
C PHE A 189 -17.79 -3.06 -20.36
N ASP A 190 -17.83 -2.83 -21.66
CA ASP A 190 -17.88 -3.89 -22.69
C ASP A 190 -16.47 -4.37 -23.06
N SER A 191 -15.46 -3.47 -23.07
CA SER A 191 -14.11 -3.77 -23.54
C SER A 191 -13.31 -4.56 -22.50
N PRO A 192 -12.79 -5.75 -22.84
CA PRO A 192 -11.89 -6.52 -21.98
C PRO A 192 -10.63 -5.74 -21.59
N GLU A 193 -10.15 -4.84 -22.45
CA GLU A 193 -8.95 -4.05 -22.21
C GLU A 193 -9.15 -3.04 -21.08
N ILE A 194 -10.31 -2.37 -21.03
CA ILE A 194 -10.58 -1.44 -19.93
C ILE A 194 -10.85 -2.22 -18.64
N GLN A 195 -11.58 -3.35 -18.72
CA GLN A 195 -11.79 -4.23 -17.58
C GLN A 195 -10.46 -4.71 -16.98
N ALA A 196 -9.51 -5.16 -17.81
CA ALA A 196 -8.20 -5.60 -17.37
C ALA A 196 -7.35 -4.45 -16.81
N THR A 197 -7.36 -3.29 -17.48
CA THR A 197 -6.60 -2.09 -17.04
C THR A 197 -7.03 -1.64 -15.65
N LEU A 198 -8.32 -1.65 -15.36
CA LEU A 198 -8.84 -1.28 -14.05
C LEU A 198 -8.74 -2.43 -13.04
N GLY A 199 -9.02 -3.66 -13.46
CA GLY A 199 -8.95 -4.85 -12.61
C GLY A 199 -7.59 -5.09 -11.97
N ALA A 200 -6.50 -4.71 -12.67
CA ALA A 200 -5.15 -4.79 -12.15
C ALA A 200 -4.96 -4.05 -10.81
N TRP A 201 -5.67 -2.96 -10.58
CA TRP A 201 -5.61 -2.21 -9.32
C TRP A 201 -6.17 -2.99 -8.12
N GLY A 202 -7.15 -3.86 -8.32
CA GLY A 202 -7.63 -4.76 -7.27
C GLY A 202 -6.53 -5.65 -6.70
N MET A 203 -5.61 -6.10 -7.55
CA MET A 203 -4.48 -6.93 -7.17
C MET A 203 -3.49 -6.20 -6.23
N HIS A 204 -3.47 -4.86 -6.21
CA HIS A 204 -2.62 -4.08 -5.31
C HIS A 204 -3.04 -4.18 -3.83
N LEU A 205 -4.31 -4.55 -3.55
CA LEU A 205 -4.88 -4.59 -2.20
C LEU A 205 -5.51 -5.95 -1.84
N ASP A 206 -5.06 -7.04 -2.44
CA ASP A 206 -5.57 -8.40 -2.21
C ASP A 206 -7.00 -8.62 -2.71
N PHE A 207 -7.41 -7.88 -3.75
CA PHE A 207 -8.70 -8.08 -4.40
C PHE A 207 -8.51 -8.61 -5.83
N ALA A 208 -8.29 -9.92 -5.93
CA ALA A 208 -8.39 -10.59 -7.23
C ALA A 208 -9.79 -10.40 -7.84
N PRO A 209 -9.93 -10.55 -9.17
CA PRO A 209 -11.18 -10.24 -9.86
C PRO A 209 -12.45 -10.82 -9.25
N ASP A 210 -12.37 -12.02 -8.66
CA ASP A 210 -13.54 -12.73 -8.13
C ASP A 210 -13.75 -12.55 -6.61
N ILE A 211 -12.95 -11.72 -5.94
CA ILE A 211 -13.04 -11.50 -4.50
C ILE A 211 -14.10 -10.44 -4.18
N ALA A 212 -15.13 -10.85 -3.44
CA ALA A 212 -16.21 -9.96 -3.00
C ALA A 212 -15.69 -8.78 -2.17
N GLY A 213 -16.28 -7.59 -2.37
CA GLY A 213 -15.91 -6.36 -1.70
C GLY A 213 -14.74 -5.60 -2.33
N GLY A 214 -14.20 -6.11 -3.44
CA GLY A 214 -13.06 -5.53 -4.12
C GLY A 214 -13.37 -4.46 -5.16
N ALA A 215 -14.61 -4.29 -5.60
CA ALA A 215 -14.99 -3.37 -6.68
C ALA A 215 -14.62 -1.90 -6.40
N VAL A 216 -14.63 -1.51 -5.14
CA VAL A 216 -14.31 -0.13 -4.69
C VAL A 216 -12.90 0.29 -5.11
N PHE A 217 -11.92 -0.61 -5.12
CA PHE A 217 -10.52 -0.25 -5.34
C PHE A 217 -10.20 0.08 -6.80
N PRO A 218 -10.54 -0.75 -7.80
CA PRO A 218 -10.43 -0.36 -9.21
C PRO A 218 -11.14 0.95 -9.53
N TYR A 219 -12.33 1.17 -8.95
CA TYR A 219 -13.07 2.42 -9.11
C TYR A 219 -12.33 3.62 -8.52
N LEU A 220 -11.91 3.53 -7.26
CA LEU A 220 -11.20 4.63 -6.58
C LEU A 220 -9.89 4.95 -7.30
N GLU A 221 -9.07 3.94 -7.61
CA GLU A 221 -7.80 4.18 -8.29
C GLU A 221 -8.00 4.80 -9.67
N ALA A 222 -8.96 4.30 -10.45
CA ALA A 222 -9.28 4.88 -11.75
C ALA A 222 -9.70 6.35 -11.64
N MET A 223 -10.66 6.64 -10.77
CA MET A 223 -11.26 7.97 -10.67
C MET A 223 -10.36 8.99 -9.94
N THR A 224 -9.57 8.55 -8.95
CA THR A 224 -8.60 9.44 -8.29
C THR A 224 -7.44 9.81 -9.22
N ASN A 225 -6.91 8.84 -9.98
CA ASN A 225 -5.87 9.13 -10.98
C ASN A 225 -6.41 10.02 -12.11
N GLN A 226 -7.66 9.81 -12.55
CA GLN A 226 -8.33 10.69 -13.50
C GLN A 226 -8.48 12.12 -12.96
N SER A 227 -8.87 12.28 -11.70
CA SER A 227 -9.22 13.59 -11.13
C SER A 227 -8.02 14.36 -10.58
N PHE A 228 -7.02 13.66 -10.04
CA PHE A 228 -5.91 14.27 -9.29
C PHE A 228 -4.52 13.93 -9.84
N GLY A 229 -4.43 13.00 -10.80
CA GLY A 229 -3.17 12.44 -11.26
C GLY A 229 -2.53 11.51 -10.23
N MET A 230 -1.32 11.07 -10.52
CA MET A 230 -0.51 10.25 -9.61
C MET A 230 0.63 11.09 -9.03
N ILE A 231 0.96 10.86 -7.77
CA ILE A 231 1.99 11.61 -7.05
C ILE A 231 3.11 10.67 -6.62
N LEU A 232 4.35 11.00 -6.99
CA LEU A 232 5.57 10.38 -6.50
C LEU A 232 6.29 11.34 -5.55
N GLY A 233 7.16 10.82 -4.70
CA GLY A 233 8.07 11.64 -3.91
C GLY A 233 9.26 12.08 -4.76
N LYS A 234 9.68 13.33 -4.67
CA LYS A 234 10.89 13.81 -5.32
C LYS A 234 12.13 13.19 -4.68
N GLY A 235 13.02 12.64 -5.49
CA GLY A 235 14.16 11.85 -5.02
C GLY A 235 13.80 10.49 -4.45
N GLY A 236 12.50 10.16 -4.32
CA GLY A 236 11.98 8.90 -3.82
C GLY A 236 10.91 9.04 -2.74
N ALA A 237 10.28 7.93 -2.39
CA ALA A 237 9.22 7.89 -1.38
C ALA A 237 9.72 8.28 0.03
N GLN A 238 11.01 8.14 0.29
CA GLN A 238 11.65 8.52 1.55
C GLN A 238 11.42 9.99 1.94
N THR A 239 11.11 10.88 1.00
CA THR A 239 10.88 12.31 1.26
C THR A 239 9.83 12.54 2.35
N ILE A 240 8.73 11.75 2.38
CA ILE A 240 7.69 11.89 3.44
C ILE A 240 8.19 11.45 4.81
N VAL A 241 9.03 10.43 4.86
CA VAL A 241 9.63 9.93 6.11
C VAL A 241 10.62 10.95 6.66
N THR A 242 11.48 11.49 5.78
CA THR A 242 12.48 12.51 6.15
C THR A 242 11.81 13.75 6.72
N ALA A 243 10.79 14.29 6.04
CA ALA A 243 10.07 15.48 6.49
C ALA A 243 9.34 15.25 7.81
N LEU A 244 8.64 14.11 7.96
CA LEU A 244 7.95 13.76 9.21
C LEU A 244 8.93 13.59 10.37
N SER A 245 10.06 12.90 10.15
CA SER A 245 11.07 12.69 11.17
C SER A 245 11.66 14.03 11.64
N ALA A 246 12.05 14.90 10.72
CA ALA A 246 12.55 16.23 11.03
C ALA A 246 11.52 17.08 11.81
N ALA A 247 10.26 17.04 11.40
CA ALA A 247 9.18 17.77 12.09
C ALA A 247 8.92 17.25 13.52
N ILE A 248 9.01 15.91 13.74
CA ILE A 248 8.87 15.30 15.06
C ILE A 248 10.04 15.70 15.96
N GLU A 249 11.28 15.60 15.45
CA GLU A 249 12.50 15.91 16.19
C GLU A 249 12.59 17.41 16.54
N ALA A 250 12.20 18.29 15.63
CA ALA A 250 12.14 19.74 15.88
C ALA A 250 11.23 20.11 17.05
N LYS A 251 10.23 19.26 17.37
CA LYS A 251 9.33 19.40 18.53
C LYS A 251 9.75 18.56 19.73
N GLY A 252 10.97 18.03 19.72
CA GLY A 252 11.57 17.28 20.82
C GLY A 252 11.15 15.84 20.92
N GLY A 253 10.50 15.27 19.89
CA GLY A 253 10.34 13.82 19.75
C GLY A 253 11.69 13.14 19.49
N GLN A 254 11.78 11.84 19.79
CA GLN A 254 13.00 11.04 19.56
C GLN A 254 12.65 9.85 18.67
N ILE A 255 13.48 9.60 17.65
CA ILE A 255 13.40 8.41 16.79
C ILE A 255 14.70 7.63 16.97
N LEU A 256 14.62 6.46 17.57
CA LEU A 256 15.75 5.62 17.92
C LEU A 256 15.72 4.39 17.00
N CYS A 257 16.57 4.40 15.97
CA CYS A 257 16.78 3.28 15.06
C CYS A 257 17.83 2.30 15.60
N GLY A 258 17.75 1.03 15.17
CA GLY A 258 18.62 -0.05 15.65
C GLY A 258 18.15 -0.63 16.99
N HIS A 259 16.95 -0.29 17.49
CA HIS A 259 16.45 -0.71 18.79
C HIS A 259 15.18 -1.55 18.66
N SER A 260 15.31 -2.87 18.80
CA SER A 260 14.19 -3.81 18.81
C SER A 260 13.52 -3.84 20.19
N VAL A 261 12.20 -3.79 20.21
CA VAL A 261 11.43 -3.96 21.47
C VAL A 261 11.25 -5.45 21.74
N ASP A 262 11.65 -5.87 22.95
CA ASP A 262 11.58 -7.27 23.39
C ASP A 262 10.21 -7.60 24.02
N GLN A 263 9.64 -6.65 24.77
CA GLN A 263 8.40 -6.87 25.54
C GLN A 263 7.65 -5.55 25.79
N ILE A 264 6.33 -5.62 25.82
CA ILE A 264 5.45 -4.57 26.36
C ILE A 264 5.15 -4.90 27.83
N LEU A 265 5.56 -3.99 28.72
CA LEU A 265 5.34 -4.14 30.16
C LEU A 265 3.89 -3.83 30.51
N GLN A 266 3.31 -4.69 31.36
CA GLN A 266 1.95 -4.53 31.84
C GLN A 266 1.92 -4.61 33.38
N GLN A 267 1.08 -3.77 33.97
CA GLN A 267 0.75 -3.81 35.40
C GLN A 267 -0.75 -3.54 35.55
N ASP A 268 -1.45 -4.41 36.24
CA ASP A 268 -2.89 -4.32 36.56
C ASP A 268 -3.76 -4.10 35.28
N GLY A 269 -3.44 -4.82 34.19
CA GLY A 269 -4.17 -4.74 32.93
C GLY A 269 -3.88 -3.46 32.09
N ARG A 270 -2.83 -2.71 32.46
CA ARG A 270 -2.40 -1.47 31.82
C ARG A 270 -0.97 -1.59 31.26
N ALA A 271 -0.72 -1.11 30.07
CA ALA A 271 0.63 -0.96 29.55
C ALA A 271 1.35 0.21 30.25
N THR A 272 2.57 -0.03 30.71
CA THR A 272 3.37 0.94 31.47
C THR A 272 4.69 1.32 30.81
N GLY A 273 5.07 0.62 29.74
CA GLY A 273 6.30 0.84 29.01
C GLY A 273 6.71 -0.36 28.17
N VAL A 274 7.97 -0.37 27.78
CA VAL A 274 8.58 -1.43 26.96
C VAL A 274 9.95 -1.80 27.49
N VAL A 275 10.41 -3.01 27.18
CA VAL A 275 11.80 -3.46 27.38
C VAL A 275 12.52 -3.44 26.04
N VAL A 276 13.72 -2.87 26.02
CA VAL A 276 14.62 -2.80 24.87
C VAL A 276 16.02 -3.11 25.34
N GLU A 277 16.63 -4.17 24.83
CA GLU A 277 18.00 -4.58 25.20
C GLU A 277 18.20 -4.69 26.73
N GLY A 278 17.18 -5.20 27.42
CA GLY A 278 17.15 -5.33 28.89
C GLY A 278 16.90 -4.04 29.68
N ALA A 279 16.81 -2.88 29.01
CA ALA A 279 16.47 -1.60 29.65
C ALA A 279 14.97 -1.30 29.53
N THR A 280 14.39 -0.68 30.56
CA THR A 280 12.99 -0.25 30.56
C THR A 280 12.86 1.20 30.11
N ILE A 281 11.92 1.44 29.18
CA ILE A 281 11.45 2.77 28.81
C ILE A 281 9.98 2.88 29.22
N HIS A 282 9.70 3.79 30.15
CA HIS A 282 8.34 3.97 30.69
C HIS A 282 7.47 4.84 29.76
N ALA A 283 6.21 4.45 29.61
CA ALA A 283 5.18 5.23 28.91
C ALA A 283 4.19 5.79 29.94
N ASN A 284 4.17 7.12 30.10
CA ASN A 284 3.31 7.77 31.09
C ASN A 284 1.81 7.69 30.72
N ARG A 285 1.52 7.73 29.40
CA ARG A 285 0.14 7.84 28.87
C ARG A 285 -0.20 6.75 27.86
N ALA A 286 0.72 6.38 26.95
CA ALA A 286 0.42 5.42 25.89
C ALA A 286 1.64 4.62 25.45
N VAL A 287 1.45 3.31 25.22
CA VAL A 287 2.28 2.48 24.36
C VAL A 287 1.53 2.28 23.05
N ILE A 288 2.16 2.58 21.93
CA ILE A 288 1.56 2.48 20.59
C ILE A 288 2.38 1.50 19.77
N ALA A 289 1.78 0.41 19.30
CA ALA A 289 2.48 -0.61 18.54
C ALA A 289 2.05 -0.60 17.07
N ASN A 290 3.01 -0.42 16.17
CA ASN A 290 2.85 -0.57 14.72
C ASN A 290 3.53 -1.88 14.30
N VAL A 291 2.89 -2.97 14.65
CA VAL A 291 3.41 -4.32 14.47
C VAL A 291 2.34 -5.24 13.88
N ALA A 292 2.76 -6.36 13.29
CA ALA A 292 1.81 -7.39 12.84
C ALA A 292 1.01 -7.94 14.05
N PRO A 293 -0.25 -8.40 13.87
CA PRO A 293 -1.08 -8.93 14.94
C PRO A 293 -0.42 -10.06 15.76
N SER A 294 0.30 -10.96 15.11
CA SER A 294 1.07 -12.02 15.79
C SER A 294 2.19 -11.46 16.67
N ALA A 295 2.88 -10.42 16.19
CA ALA A 295 3.91 -9.73 16.98
C ALA A 295 3.33 -8.99 18.19
N MET A 296 2.14 -8.41 18.07
CA MET A 296 1.44 -7.81 19.20
C MET A 296 1.22 -8.83 20.33
N LEU A 297 0.72 -10.03 19.99
CA LEU A 297 0.51 -11.10 20.98
C LEU A 297 1.85 -11.56 21.61
N ARG A 298 2.90 -11.69 20.81
CA ARG A 298 4.22 -12.06 21.30
C ARG A 298 4.76 -11.03 22.29
N LEU A 299 4.68 -9.73 21.95
CA LEU A 299 5.20 -8.64 22.77
C LEU A 299 4.42 -8.47 24.09
N THR A 300 3.13 -8.80 24.11
CA THR A 300 2.28 -8.68 25.29
C THR A 300 2.20 -9.96 26.13
N GLY A 301 2.55 -11.12 25.57
CA GLY A 301 2.26 -12.42 26.19
C GLY A 301 0.77 -12.77 26.21
N GLY A 302 -0.03 -12.11 25.37
CA GLY A 302 -1.50 -12.19 25.30
C GLY A 302 -2.20 -10.99 25.92
N SER A 303 -3.47 -10.79 25.55
CA SER A 303 -4.26 -9.63 25.99
C SER A 303 -5.14 -9.91 27.23
N GLY A 304 -5.24 -11.16 27.63
CA GLY A 304 -6.19 -11.60 28.66
C GLY A 304 -7.63 -11.72 28.16
N GLN A 305 -7.91 -11.43 26.86
CA GLN A 305 -9.22 -11.60 26.24
C GLN A 305 -9.17 -12.61 25.10
N ALA A 306 -9.71 -13.79 25.32
CA ALA A 306 -9.62 -14.91 24.38
C ALA A 306 -10.15 -14.60 22.96
N HIS A 307 -11.20 -13.77 22.84
CA HIS A 307 -11.75 -13.38 21.54
C HIS A 307 -10.76 -12.51 20.73
N TYR A 308 -10.12 -11.55 21.38
CA TYR A 308 -9.12 -10.69 20.76
C TYR A 308 -7.90 -11.51 20.34
N ASP A 309 -7.35 -12.29 21.29
CA ASP A 309 -6.16 -13.12 21.04
C ASP A 309 -6.39 -14.11 19.89
N LYS A 310 -7.59 -14.74 19.85
CA LYS A 310 -7.99 -15.61 18.75
C LYS A 310 -8.04 -14.86 17.41
N SER A 311 -8.58 -13.65 17.37
CA SER A 311 -8.64 -12.83 16.14
C SER A 311 -7.24 -12.46 15.65
N MET A 312 -6.35 -12.06 16.56
CA MET A 312 -4.97 -11.71 16.25
C MET A 312 -4.17 -12.93 15.75
N THR A 313 -4.38 -14.11 16.34
CA THR A 313 -3.73 -15.37 15.93
C THR A 313 -4.19 -15.83 14.53
N HIS A 314 -5.48 -15.64 14.20
CA HIS A 314 -6.06 -16.07 12.93
C HIS A 314 -6.09 -14.96 11.87
N PHE A 315 -5.39 -13.86 12.12
CA PHE A 315 -5.28 -12.78 11.15
C PHE A 315 -4.58 -13.29 9.88
N ARG A 316 -5.25 -13.17 8.73
CA ARG A 316 -4.78 -13.70 7.46
C ARG A 316 -3.97 -12.65 6.72
N HIS A 317 -2.91 -13.11 6.08
CA HIS A 317 -2.10 -12.32 5.18
C HIS A 317 -2.49 -12.59 3.72
N ALA A 318 -2.28 -11.59 2.87
CA ALA A 318 -2.40 -11.72 1.43
C ALA A 318 -1.25 -12.56 0.86
N PRO A 319 -1.34 -13.06 -0.38
CA PRO A 319 -0.16 -13.53 -1.09
C PRO A 319 0.93 -12.48 -1.13
N GLY A 320 2.18 -12.93 -1.15
CA GLY A 320 3.35 -12.06 -1.12
C GLY A 320 3.58 -11.30 -2.42
N THR A 321 4.65 -10.54 -2.42
CA THR A 321 5.14 -9.77 -3.56
C THR A 321 6.63 -10.04 -3.75
N MET A 322 7.10 -10.11 -4.98
CA MET A 322 8.52 -10.05 -5.32
C MET A 322 8.79 -8.70 -5.99
N MET A 323 9.91 -8.06 -5.62
CA MET A 323 10.35 -6.82 -6.28
C MET A 323 11.56 -7.10 -7.15
N ILE A 324 11.64 -6.47 -8.32
CA ILE A 324 12.82 -6.45 -9.17
C ILE A 324 13.15 -4.98 -9.46
N HIS A 325 14.31 -4.55 -9.02
CA HIS A 325 14.82 -3.20 -9.27
C HIS A 325 15.87 -3.26 -10.36
N LEU A 326 15.71 -2.43 -11.39
CA LEU A 326 16.67 -2.34 -12.50
C LEU A 326 17.21 -0.91 -12.62
N ALA A 327 18.54 -0.79 -12.72
CA ALA A 327 19.19 0.39 -13.26
C ALA A 327 19.34 0.20 -14.77
N LEU A 328 18.96 1.18 -15.57
CA LEU A 328 18.91 1.09 -17.02
C LEU A 328 19.69 2.22 -17.69
N SER A 329 20.29 1.91 -18.85
CA SER A 329 20.88 2.92 -19.75
C SER A 329 19.82 3.75 -20.48
N ASP A 330 18.60 3.23 -20.67
CA ASP A 330 17.45 3.91 -21.28
C ASP A 330 16.14 3.21 -20.85
N LEU A 331 14.98 3.89 -20.95
CA LEU A 331 13.66 3.30 -20.71
C LEU A 331 13.34 2.18 -21.70
N PRO A 332 12.40 1.27 -21.39
CA PRO A 332 11.94 0.21 -22.29
C PRO A 332 11.42 0.78 -23.61
N ASP A 333 11.72 0.11 -24.71
CA ASP A 333 11.14 0.40 -26.03
C ASP A 333 9.84 -0.39 -26.20
N TRP A 334 8.75 0.12 -25.63
CA TRP A 334 7.46 -0.52 -25.69
C TRP A 334 6.95 -0.65 -27.13
N SER A 335 6.73 -1.87 -27.60
CA SER A 335 6.29 -2.16 -28.97
C SER A 335 4.93 -1.54 -29.30
N ALA A 336 4.03 -1.44 -28.32
CA ALA A 336 2.68 -0.94 -28.52
C ALA A 336 2.62 0.57 -28.75
N SER A 337 3.43 1.37 -28.07
CA SER A 337 3.55 2.82 -28.29
C SER A 337 4.76 3.40 -27.56
N LYS A 338 5.39 4.41 -28.16
CA LYS A 338 6.41 5.23 -27.49
C LYS A 338 5.84 6.03 -26.31
N ASP A 339 4.57 6.37 -26.33
CA ASP A 339 3.89 7.10 -25.25
C ASP A 339 3.94 6.36 -23.92
N LEU A 340 4.09 5.03 -23.92
CA LEU A 340 4.19 4.22 -22.70
C LEU A 340 5.42 4.57 -21.86
N ARG A 341 6.45 5.18 -22.43
CA ARG A 341 7.65 5.65 -21.71
C ARG A 341 7.35 6.82 -20.77
N ASP A 342 6.24 7.52 -20.98
CA ASP A 342 5.84 8.67 -20.16
C ASP A 342 4.99 8.28 -18.96
N PHE A 343 4.51 7.03 -18.90
CA PHE A 343 3.64 6.56 -17.81
C PHE A 343 4.43 6.17 -16.56
N ALA A 344 3.90 6.55 -15.39
CA ALA A 344 4.48 6.17 -14.11
C ALA A 344 4.41 4.64 -13.90
N TYR A 345 3.30 4.00 -14.29
CA TYR A 345 3.10 2.55 -14.26
C TYR A 345 2.69 1.99 -15.61
N VAL A 346 3.24 0.84 -15.97
CA VAL A 346 2.75 -0.02 -17.06
C VAL A 346 2.44 -1.40 -16.49
N HIS A 347 1.18 -1.81 -16.53
CA HIS A 347 0.73 -3.12 -16.08
C HIS A 347 0.85 -4.15 -17.21
N ILE A 348 1.33 -5.34 -16.87
CA ILE A 348 1.24 -6.55 -17.69
C ILE A 348 0.31 -7.51 -16.95
N ALA A 349 -0.98 -7.39 -17.23
CA ALA A 349 -2.09 -8.11 -16.63
C ALA A 349 -3.23 -8.16 -17.67
N PRO A 350 -3.11 -9.03 -18.70
CA PRO A 350 -3.88 -8.91 -19.94
C PRO A 350 -5.37 -9.20 -19.82
N SER A 351 -5.82 -9.88 -18.76
CA SER A 351 -7.24 -10.18 -18.57
C SER A 351 -7.60 -10.46 -17.11
N LEU A 352 -8.87 -10.31 -16.76
CA LEU A 352 -9.39 -10.68 -15.45
C LEU A 352 -9.16 -12.18 -15.16
N ASP A 353 -9.26 -13.04 -16.17
CA ASP A 353 -9.04 -14.48 -16.00
C ASP A 353 -7.58 -14.82 -15.69
N GLN A 354 -6.62 -14.14 -16.33
CA GLN A 354 -5.21 -14.34 -16.02
C GLN A 354 -4.92 -13.87 -14.58
N MET A 355 -5.44 -12.73 -14.15
CA MET A 355 -5.28 -12.23 -12.78
C MET A 355 -5.87 -13.21 -11.76
N ALA A 356 -7.08 -13.74 -12.02
CA ALA A 356 -7.72 -14.72 -11.15
C ALA A 356 -6.91 -16.03 -11.03
N ARG A 357 -6.39 -16.55 -12.15
CA ARG A 357 -5.52 -17.74 -12.16
C ARG A 357 -4.23 -17.48 -11.37
N SER A 358 -3.56 -16.36 -11.62
CA SER A 358 -2.34 -15.98 -10.92
C SER A 358 -2.54 -15.90 -9.40
N TYR A 359 -3.65 -15.30 -8.96
CA TYR A 359 -4.02 -15.22 -7.55
C TYR A 359 -4.27 -16.61 -6.93
N GLN A 360 -5.01 -17.48 -7.62
CA GLN A 360 -5.29 -18.83 -7.14
C GLN A 360 -4.01 -19.67 -7.02
N GLN A 361 -3.13 -19.59 -8.01
CA GLN A 361 -1.84 -20.28 -7.99
C GLN A 361 -1.00 -19.83 -6.79
N ALA A 362 -0.84 -18.51 -6.59
CA ALA A 362 -0.11 -17.95 -5.47
C ALA A 362 -0.71 -18.35 -4.11
N SER A 363 -2.03 -18.28 -3.97
CA SER A 363 -2.75 -18.67 -2.74
C SER A 363 -2.62 -20.16 -2.43
N ALA A 364 -2.46 -21.00 -3.44
CA ALA A 364 -2.22 -22.43 -3.29
C ALA A 364 -0.74 -22.78 -2.98
N GLY A 365 0.15 -21.78 -3.06
CA GLY A 365 1.59 -21.94 -2.84
C GLY A 365 2.39 -22.21 -4.12
N PHE A 366 1.82 -21.92 -5.28
CA PHE A 366 2.50 -22.14 -6.57
C PHE A 366 3.05 -20.80 -7.12
N LEU A 367 4.27 -20.85 -7.68
CA LEU A 367 4.76 -19.75 -8.50
C LEU A 367 3.83 -19.60 -9.71
N PRO A 368 3.26 -18.40 -9.95
CA PRO A 368 2.35 -18.20 -11.07
C PRO A 368 3.00 -18.47 -12.42
N GLN A 369 2.28 -19.17 -13.28
CA GLN A 369 2.71 -19.43 -14.66
C GLN A 369 2.85 -18.12 -15.45
N GLU A 370 1.84 -17.27 -15.33
CA GLU A 370 1.77 -15.93 -15.94
C GLU A 370 1.57 -14.90 -14.80
N PRO A 371 2.67 -14.39 -14.19
CA PRO A 371 2.54 -13.47 -13.08
C PRO A 371 1.93 -12.13 -13.49
N VAL A 372 1.23 -11.49 -12.56
CA VAL A 372 0.79 -10.10 -12.70
C VAL A 372 1.97 -9.18 -12.40
N VAL A 373 2.32 -8.32 -13.34
CA VAL A 373 3.50 -7.46 -13.26
C VAL A 373 3.10 -5.99 -13.37
N VAL A 374 3.65 -5.18 -12.46
CA VAL A 374 3.58 -3.72 -12.49
C VAL A 374 4.97 -3.18 -12.75
N VAL A 375 5.16 -2.54 -13.88
CA VAL A 375 6.42 -1.91 -14.25
C VAL A 375 6.34 -0.42 -13.94
N GLY A 376 6.96 0.00 -12.84
CA GLY A 376 7.09 1.41 -12.47
C GLY A 376 8.26 2.05 -13.20
N GLN A 377 8.05 3.25 -13.74
CA GLN A 377 9.05 4.06 -14.45
C GLN A 377 9.26 5.41 -13.74
N PRO A 378 9.78 5.41 -12.48
CA PRO A 378 9.82 6.63 -11.67
C PRO A 378 10.64 7.76 -12.30
N THR A 379 11.64 7.45 -13.11
CA THR A 379 12.48 8.45 -13.81
C THR A 379 11.79 9.13 -14.98
N ALA A 380 10.68 8.59 -15.47
CA ALA A 380 9.81 9.29 -16.42
C ALA A 380 9.11 10.50 -15.76
N VAL A 381 8.94 10.45 -14.45
CA VAL A 381 8.28 11.50 -13.64
C VAL A 381 9.31 12.36 -12.91
N ASP A 382 10.35 11.73 -12.34
CA ASP A 382 11.40 12.38 -11.57
C ASP A 382 12.79 11.92 -12.04
N PRO A 383 13.38 12.60 -13.03
CA PRO A 383 14.70 12.25 -13.56
C PRO A 383 15.84 12.34 -12.54
N SER A 384 15.63 13.02 -11.40
CA SER A 384 16.68 13.18 -10.37
C SER A 384 17.08 11.88 -9.68
N ARG A 385 16.32 10.79 -9.90
CA ARG A 385 16.55 9.48 -9.28
C ARG A 385 17.65 8.63 -9.94
N ALA A 386 18.14 9.05 -11.09
CA ALA A 386 19.20 8.34 -11.81
C ALA A 386 20.21 9.34 -12.40
N PRO A 387 21.42 8.91 -12.79
CA PRO A 387 22.35 9.74 -13.55
C PRO A 387 21.72 10.23 -14.87
N HIS A 388 22.28 11.31 -15.42
CA HIS A 388 21.75 11.93 -16.62
C HIS A 388 21.57 10.91 -17.77
N SER A 389 20.38 10.93 -18.38
CA SER A 389 19.96 10.01 -19.48
C SER A 389 19.91 8.53 -19.08
N GLN A 390 19.95 8.21 -17.79
CA GLN A 390 19.76 6.86 -17.27
C GLN A 390 18.45 6.76 -16.51
N HIS A 391 17.97 5.54 -16.30
CA HIS A 391 16.62 5.30 -15.80
C HIS A 391 16.54 4.16 -14.80
N ILE A 392 15.42 4.11 -14.10
CA ILE A 392 15.07 3.07 -13.13
C ILE A 392 13.81 2.35 -13.60
N LEU A 393 13.78 1.02 -13.45
CA LEU A 393 12.51 0.30 -13.33
C LEU A 393 12.33 -0.20 -11.89
N TRP A 394 11.15 0.05 -11.39
CA TRP A 394 10.59 -0.50 -10.16
C TRP A 394 9.54 -1.53 -10.56
N ILE A 395 9.89 -2.82 -10.52
CA ILE A 395 9.01 -3.89 -10.97
C ILE A 395 8.44 -4.59 -9.75
N GLN A 396 7.11 -4.63 -9.67
CA GLN A 396 6.39 -5.32 -8.63
C GLN A 396 5.66 -6.52 -9.23
N VAL A 397 6.05 -7.72 -8.81
CA VAL A 397 5.40 -8.97 -9.18
C VAL A 397 4.36 -9.28 -8.11
N ARG A 398 3.11 -9.04 -8.46
CA ARG A 398 1.99 -9.16 -7.52
C ARG A 398 1.51 -10.60 -7.41
N MET A 399 1.09 -10.95 -6.19
CA MET A 399 0.53 -12.25 -5.88
C MET A 399 1.49 -13.39 -6.19
N VAL A 400 2.48 -13.55 -5.31
CA VAL A 400 3.39 -14.70 -5.29
C VAL A 400 3.29 -15.42 -3.95
N PRO A 401 3.59 -16.73 -3.86
CA PRO A 401 3.52 -17.45 -2.60
C PRO A 401 4.61 -17.01 -1.63
N GLY A 402 4.31 -16.81 -0.35
CA GLY A 402 5.34 -16.62 0.69
C GLY A 402 6.19 -17.90 0.84
N GLN A 403 5.55 -19.06 0.75
CA GLN A 403 6.20 -20.38 0.75
C GLN A 403 5.88 -21.10 -0.56
N ILE A 404 6.92 -21.52 -1.29
CA ILE A 404 6.79 -22.20 -2.57
C ILE A 404 6.54 -23.69 -2.33
N LYS A 405 5.47 -24.24 -2.90
CA LYS A 405 5.20 -25.68 -2.95
C LYS A 405 5.57 -26.28 -4.32
N ALA A 406 5.31 -25.52 -5.40
CA ALA A 406 5.62 -25.92 -6.75
C ALA A 406 5.58 -24.70 -7.69
N ASP A 407 5.95 -24.91 -8.95
CA ASP A 407 5.79 -23.95 -10.04
C ASP A 407 4.61 -24.36 -10.93
N ALA A 408 3.66 -23.47 -11.16
CA ALA A 408 2.50 -23.75 -12.00
C ALA A 408 2.84 -23.98 -13.48
N ALA A 409 3.99 -23.47 -13.96
CA ALA A 409 4.51 -23.73 -15.30
C ALA A 409 5.34 -25.03 -15.38
N GLY A 410 5.70 -25.63 -14.24
CA GLY A 410 6.52 -26.83 -14.20
C GLY A 410 7.98 -26.65 -14.65
N GLN A 411 8.48 -25.42 -14.69
CA GLN A 411 9.83 -25.08 -15.18
C GLN A 411 10.84 -24.88 -14.06
N ILE A 412 10.37 -24.52 -12.86
CA ILE A 412 11.19 -24.23 -11.68
C ILE A 412 10.94 -25.32 -10.65
N ALA A 413 11.95 -26.16 -10.42
CA ALA A 413 11.85 -27.27 -9.46
C ALA A 413 12.10 -26.83 -7.99
N ALA A 414 12.66 -25.62 -7.78
CA ALA A 414 12.99 -25.11 -6.46
C ALA A 414 11.72 -24.81 -5.64
N THR A 415 11.76 -25.17 -4.34
CA THR A 415 10.68 -24.94 -3.37
C THR A 415 11.06 -23.91 -2.30
N ASP A 416 12.20 -23.26 -2.46
CA ASP A 416 12.65 -22.12 -1.63
C ASP A 416 12.97 -20.91 -2.49
N TRP A 417 12.83 -19.72 -1.91
CA TRP A 417 13.08 -18.47 -2.61
C TRP A 417 14.55 -18.20 -2.92
N ALA A 418 15.49 -18.80 -2.18
CA ALA A 418 16.91 -18.61 -2.45
C ALA A 418 17.31 -19.17 -3.82
N GLN A 419 16.68 -20.29 -4.23
CA GLN A 419 16.93 -20.92 -5.52
C GLN A 419 15.92 -20.50 -6.60
N ALA A 420 14.67 -20.20 -6.22
CA ALA A 420 13.61 -19.86 -7.17
C ALA A 420 13.67 -18.39 -7.64
N ALA A 421 14.28 -17.47 -6.90
CA ALA A 421 14.24 -16.04 -7.16
C ALA A 421 14.76 -15.67 -8.55
N ALA A 422 15.94 -16.14 -8.93
CA ALA A 422 16.55 -15.80 -10.21
C ALA A 422 15.75 -16.38 -11.41
N PRO A 423 15.43 -17.70 -11.48
CA PRO A 423 14.66 -18.21 -12.61
C PRO A 423 13.22 -17.65 -12.68
N PHE A 424 12.61 -17.29 -11.54
CA PHE A 424 11.30 -16.66 -11.58
C PHE A 424 11.38 -15.18 -12.02
N ALA A 425 12.44 -14.46 -11.63
CA ALA A 425 12.71 -13.11 -12.14
C ALA A 425 12.99 -13.13 -13.66
N ASP A 426 13.69 -14.15 -14.17
CA ASP A 426 13.90 -14.32 -15.62
C ASP A 426 12.59 -14.50 -16.36
N ARG A 427 11.63 -15.30 -15.83
CA ARG A 427 10.26 -15.39 -16.38
C ARG A 427 9.57 -14.05 -16.45
N VAL A 428 9.70 -13.21 -15.41
CA VAL A 428 9.12 -11.87 -15.39
C VAL A 428 9.79 -10.97 -16.43
N LEU A 429 11.10 -11.03 -16.56
CA LEU A 429 11.84 -10.26 -17.56
C LEU A 429 11.50 -10.70 -18.98
N ASP A 430 11.30 -11.99 -19.24
CA ASP A 430 10.84 -12.50 -20.54
C ASP A 430 9.45 -11.96 -20.88
N LEU A 431 8.57 -11.87 -19.89
CA LEU A 431 7.25 -11.28 -20.06
C LEU A 431 7.33 -9.80 -20.45
N ILE A 432 8.21 -9.04 -19.82
CA ILE A 432 8.42 -7.62 -20.17
C ILE A 432 9.11 -7.49 -21.53
N GLU A 433 10.11 -8.34 -21.83
CA GLU A 433 10.84 -8.36 -23.10
C GLU A 433 9.91 -8.63 -24.29
N ALA A 434 8.86 -9.46 -24.10
CA ALA A 434 7.85 -9.71 -25.13
C ALA A 434 7.06 -8.44 -25.52
N HIS A 435 6.94 -7.46 -24.63
CA HIS A 435 6.28 -6.17 -24.87
C HIS A 435 7.27 -5.03 -25.14
N ALA A 436 8.53 -5.18 -24.73
CA ALA A 436 9.59 -4.18 -24.88
C ALA A 436 10.91 -4.86 -25.27
N PRO A 437 11.05 -5.29 -26.54
CA PRO A 437 12.22 -5.99 -27.03
C PRO A 437 13.53 -5.20 -26.82
N GLY A 438 14.57 -5.90 -26.40
CA GLY A 438 15.88 -5.30 -26.13
C GLY A 438 16.04 -4.72 -24.71
N LEU A 439 15.05 -4.84 -23.84
CA LEU A 439 15.15 -4.38 -22.44
C LEU A 439 16.38 -4.97 -21.73
N ARG A 440 16.62 -6.27 -21.89
CA ARG A 440 17.74 -6.95 -21.21
C ARG A 440 19.11 -6.31 -21.54
N SER A 441 19.28 -5.82 -22.76
CA SER A 441 20.52 -5.14 -23.18
C SER A 441 20.72 -3.76 -22.54
N LYS A 442 19.66 -3.16 -21.99
CA LYS A 442 19.69 -1.86 -21.32
C LYS A 442 19.98 -1.98 -19.81
N ILE A 443 20.00 -3.19 -19.25
CA ILE A 443 20.19 -3.40 -17.80
C ILE A 443 21.65 -3.14 -17.41
N LEU A 444 21.88 -2.16 -16.55
CA LEU A 444 23.16 -1.82 -15.97
C LEU A 444 23.38 -2.51 -14.61
N GLY A 445 22.31 -2.77 -13.88
CA GLY A 445 22.32 -3.45 -12.60
C GLY A 445 20.92 -3.91 -12.20
N GLN A 446 20.89 -5.00 -11.43
CA GLN A 446 19.65 -5.65 -11.00
C GLN A 446 19.70 -6.03 -9.52
N ARG A 447 18.57 -5.86 -8.83
CA ARG A 447 18.33 -6.37 -7.47
C ARG A 447 16.97 -7.05 -7.42
N ILE A 448 16.94 -8.31 -7.04
CA ILE A 448 15.72 -9.05 -6.76
C ILE A 448 15.51 -9.03 -5.25
N VAL A 449 14.28 -8.76 -4.81
CA VAL A 449 13.86 -8.81 -3.41
C VAL A 449 12.69 -9.77 -3.30
N THR A 450 12.94 -10.88 -2.62
CA THR A 450 11.98 -11.96 -2.45
C THR A 450 10.97 -11.67 -1.33
N PRO A 451 9.83 -12.39 -1.26
CA PRO A 451 8.92 -12.32 -0.12
C PRO A 451 9.61 -12.54 1.24
N VAL A 452 10.60 -13.43 1.29
CA VAL A 452 11.37 -13.72 2.51
C VAL A 452 12.24 -12.52 2.91
N GLU A 453 12.88 -11.86 1.95
CA GLU A 453 13.68 -10.66 2.23
C GLU A 453 12.81 -9.47 2.62
N LEU A 454 11.60 -9.32 2.02
CA LEU A 454 10.64 -8.30 2.42
C LEU A 454 10.23 -8.47 3.89
N GLU A 455 9.91 -9.70 4.33
CA GLU A 455 9.58 -10.01 5.73
C GLU A 455 10.78 -9.83 6.66
N TYR A 456 11.97 -10.22 6.24
CA TYR A 456 13.19 -10.05 7.03
C TYR A 456 13.50 -8.56 7.29
N ASP A 457 13.40 -7.72 6.25
CA ASP A 457 13.61 -6.27 6.35
C ASP A 457 12.50 -5.57 7.17
N ASN A 458 11.27 -6.03 7.03
CA ASN A 458 10.12 -5.50 7.75
C ASN A 458 9.17 -6.64 8.18
N PRO A 459 9.26 -7.12 9.44
CA PRO A 459 8.47 -8.24 9.95
C PRO A 459 6.95 -8.03 9.94
N ASN A 460 6.46 -6.85 9.61
CA ASN A 460 5.04 -6.61 9.36
C ASN A 460 4.58 -7.14 8.00
N LEU A 461 5.52 -7.38 7.07
CA LEU A 461 5.27 -7.90 5.73
C LEU A 461 5.29 -9.45 5.73
N VAL A 462 4.51 -10.06 6.59
CA VAL A 462 4.49 -11.51 6.80
C VAL A 462 4.25 -12.26 5.50
N GLY A 463 5.15 -13.18 5.14
CA GLY A 463 5.10 -13.90 3.86
C GLY A 463 5.35 -13.01 2.63
N GLY A 464 5.93 -11.81 2.82
CA GLY A 464 6.09 -10.81 1.76
C GLY A 464 4.83 -10.03 1.42
N ASP A 465 3.78 -10.13 2.24
CA ASP A 465 2.51 -9.40 2.08
C ASP A 465 2.70 -7.90 2.31
N GLN A 466 2.81 -7.12 1.23
CA GLN A 466 3.00 -5.67 1.28
C GLN A 466 1.79 -4.89 1.78
N VAL A 467 0.61 -5.52 1.89
CA VAL A 467 -0.59 -4.87 2.42
C VAL A 467 -0.84 -5.19 3.90
N CYS A 468 0.08 -5.94 4.54
CA CYS A 468 0.06 -6.27 5.97
C CYS A 468 -1.29 -6.84 6.44
N GLY A 469 -1.80 -7.81 5.70
CA GLY A 469 -3.04 -8.51 5.97
C GLY A 469 -4.11 -8.35 4.92
N SER A 470 -4.80 -9.45 4.64
CA SER A 470 -5.89 -9.52 3.67
C SER A 470 -6.97 -8.46 3.95
N HIS A 471 -7.46 -7.83 2.89
CA HIS A 471 -8.53 -6.84 2.94
C HIS A 471 -9.91 -7.45 2.61
N HIS A 472 -10.05 -8.76 2.59
CA HIS A 472 -11.34 -9.41 2.35
C HIS A 472 -12.36 -9.00 3.40
N LEU A 473 -13.65 -8.93 3.02
CA LEU A 473 -14.74 -8.43 3.86
C LEU A 473 -14.80 -9.07 5.26
N SER A 474 -14.43 -10.34 5.37
CA SER A 474 -14.41 -11.08 6.65
C SER A 474 -13.35 -10.59 7.65
N GLN A 475 -12.38 -9.78 7.20
CA GLN A 475 -11.27 -9.24 8.00
C GLN A 475 -11.10 -7.73 7.85
N ASN A 476 -11.99 -7.05 7.15
CA ASN A 476 -11.91 -5.61 6.92
C ASN A 476 -12.96 -4.83 7.73
N PHE A 477 -13.00 -3.51 7.59
CA PHE A 477 -13.94 -2.64 8.29
C PHE A 477 -13.94 -2.86 9.81
N LEU A 478 -15.08 -3.21 10.37
CA LEU A 478 -15.28 -3.45 11.82
C LEU A 478 -14.46 -4.63 12.39
N PHE A 479 -13.89 -5.46 11.51
CA PHE A 479 -13.18 -6.68 11.88
C PHE A 479 -11.65 -6.55 11.84
N ARG A 480 -11.11 -5.38 11.44
CA ARG A 480 -9.67 -5.20 11.25
C ARG A 480 -9.02 -4.42 12.40
N PRO A 481 -8.10 -4.99 13.21
CA PRO A 481 -7.61 -6.38 13.18
C PRO A 481 -8.55 -7.36 13.90
N ALA A 482 -9.41 -6.87 14.77
CA ALA A 482 -10.35 -7.65 15.57
C ALA A 482 -11.65 -6.87 15.80
N ARG A 483 -12.77 -7.59 15.87
CA ARG A 483 -14.08 -6.99 16.15
C ARG A 483 -14.07 -6.20 17.47
N GLY A 484 -14.48 -4.93 17.39
CA GLY A 484 -14.52 -4.01 18.53
C GLY A 484 -13.24 -3.19 18.72
N TYR A 485 -12.16 -3.48 17.97
CA TYR A 485 -10.85 -2.86 18.12
C TYR A 485 -10.34 -2.20 16.83
N ALA A 486 -11.21 -2.00 15.85
CA ALA A 486 -10.87 -1.37 14.57
C ALA A 486 -10.44 0.12 14.69
N ASP A 487 -10.63 0.73 15.84
CA ASP A 487 -10.24 2.13 16.13
C ASP A 487 -8.86 2.25 16.81
N GLY A 488 -8.06 1.19 16.75
CA GLY A 488 -6.72 1.15 17.32
C GLY A 488 -6.64 0.92 18.83
N THR A 489 -7.77 0.73 19.54
CA THR A 489 -7.75 0.30 20.94
C THR A 489 -7.38 -1.18 21.06
N THR A 490 -6.96 -1.59 22.25
CA THR A 490 -6.74 -2.99 22.62
C THR A 490 -7.45 -3.31 23.95
N PRO A 491 -7.56 -4.58 24.35
CA PRO A 491 -8.06 -4.93 25.67
C PRO A 491 -7.21 -4.42 26.84
N ILE A 492 -5.91 -4.15 26.57
CA ILE A 492 -4.96 -3.66 27.56
C ILE A 492 -5.05 -2.13 27.62
N GLN A 493 -5.32 -1.58 28.79
CA GLN A 493 -5.40 -0.12 28.93
C GLN A 493 -4.07 0.55 28.56
N ASN A 494 -4.12 1.73 27.96
CA ASN A 494 -2.96 2.50 27.48
C ASN A 494 -2.10 1.79 26.40
N LEU A 495 -2.53 0.63 25.90
CA LEU A 495 -1.93 -0.01 24.75
C LEU A 495 -2.81 0.23 23.52
N TYR A 496 -2.20 0.73 22.47
CA TYR A 496 -2.85 1.03 21.19
C TYR A 496 -2.15 0.30 20.05
N HIS A 497 -2.93 -0.04 19.04
CA HIS A 497 -2.44 -0.67 17.81
C HIS A 497 -2.65 0.28 16.63
N THR A 498 -1.63 0.46 15.79
CA THR A 498 -1.69 1.24 14.57
C THR A 498 -0.97 0.50 13.44
N GLY A 499 -0.97 1.04 12.24
CA GLY A 499 -0.32 0.42 11.09
C GLY A 499 -1.31 -0.14 10.09
N ALA A 500 -0.80 -0.79 9.05
CA ALA A 500 -1.61 -1.33 7.97
C ALA A 500 -2.49 -2.53 8.38
N ALA A 501 -2.16 -3.20 9.49
CA ALA A 501 -3.01 -4.24 10.07
C ALA A 501 -4.27 -3.70 10.77
N VAL A 502 -4.37 -2.39 11.00
CA VAL A 502 -5.51 -1.71 11.64
C VAL A 502 -6.29 -0.91 10.58
N TRP A 503 -7.61 -0.76 10.76
CA TRP A 503 -8.43 0.06 9.87
C TRP A 503 -7.88 1.49 9.71
N PRO A 504 -7.87 2.08 8.51
CA PRO A 504 -8.49 1.61 7.25
C PRO A 504 -7.65 0.58 6.45
N GLY A 505 -6.53 0.12 6.95
CA GLY A 505 -5.71 -0.87 6.29
C GLY A 505 -4.46 -0.30 5.64
N ALA A 506 -3.96 -1.01 4.63
CA ALA A 506 -2.76 -0.64 3.90
C ALA A 506 -2.94 0.64 3.07
N GLY A 507 -1.83 1.27 2.78
CA GLY A 507 -1.72 2.45 1.94
C GLY A 507 -0.86 3.55 2.56
N THR A 508 -0.28 4.37 1.72
CA THR A 508 0.60 5.47 2.12
C THR A 508 -0.14 6.63 2.80
N GLY A 509 -1.49 6.62 2.83
CA GLY A 509 -2.30 7.66 3.47
C GLY A 509 -2.22 7.73 5.00
N ALA A 510 -1.59 6.74 5.66
CA ALA A 510 -1.37 6.68 7.11
C ALA A 510 -2.63 6.88 7.96
N GLY A 511 -3.78 6.40 7.46
CA GLY A 511 -5.09 6.67 8.06
C GLY A 511 -5.23 6.19 9.50
N SER A 512 -4.73 4.99 9.86
CA SER A 512 -4.82 4.47 11.22
C SER A 512 -3.99 5.30 12.20
N GLY A 513 -2.81 5.75 11.79
CA GLY A 513 -1.94 6.62 12.59
C GLY A 513 -2.57 7.98 12.86
N TYR A 514 -3.15 8.60 11.83
CA TYR A 514 -3.83 9.89 11.96
C TYR A 514 -5.09 9.80 12.84
N GLN A 515 -5.92 8.78 12.63
CA GLN A 515 -7.11 8.56 13.48
C GLN A 515 -6.74 8.35 14.95
N LEU A 516 -5.70 7.56 15.22
CA LEU A 516 -5.22 7.31 16.58
C LEU A 516 -4.62 8.58 17.21
N GLY A 517 -3.77 9.31 16.49
CA GLY A 517 -3.18 10.56 16.94
C GLY A 517 -4.26 11.58 17.35
N ARG A 518 -5.26 11.79 16.49
CA ARG A 518 -6.41 12.67 16.81
C ARG A 518 -7.25 12.19 17.98
N LYS A 519 -7.40 10.87 18.14
CA LYS A 519 -8.13 10.31 19.27
C LYS A 519 -7.42 10.59 20.59
N LEU A 520 -6.11 10.40 20.65
CA LEU A 520 -5.31 10.57 21.85
C LEU A 520 -5.14 12.05 22.26
N THR A 521 -5.18 12.96 21.30
CA THR A 521 -5.02 14.40 21.55
C THR A 521 -6.34 15.11 21.88
N ARG A 522 -7.50 14.49 21.62
CA ARG A 522 -8.82 15.03 21.98
C ARG A 522 -9.36 14.51 23.33
N ALA A 523 -8.71 13.50 23.87
CA ALA A 523 -9.02 12.91 25.19
C ALA A 523 -8.21 13.62 26.27
#